data_3c80140fccdde45173be1fb1b3657366
#
_entry.id   3c80140fccdde45173be1fb1b3657366
#
_cell.length_a   1.000
_cell.length_b   1.000
_cell.length_c   1.000
_cell.angle_alpha   90.00
_cell.angle_beta   90.00
_cell.angle_gamma   90.00
#
_symmetry.space_group_name_H-M   'P 1'
#
loop_
_entity.id
_entity.type
_entity.pdbx_description
1 polymer ?
#
loop_
_entity_poly.entity_id
_entity_poly.type
_entity_poly.pdbx_seq_one_letter_code
_entity_poly.pdbx_strand_id
1 'polypeptide(L)'
;KYKGRGQSILEKKLDAFDSFDEVWSKWIDALRDNRTITYIPEDLIPTNENGDLLKPNTFDNRYAKVGSTTSETESSKITREKGDFDYEGMLQSYITALDLCLQGLISPSTLGIDVKKLDNADAQREKEKATQYTRGKVIDVLEKVIPKLVTICLKTYDLAQKKTAGKYEATVDFKEYANPSFEATVETVSKARPGQNVMSIEKTVDTIYGDSLTKEEKEE
;
A
#
# COMPACT_ATOMS: atom_id res chain seq x y z
N LYS A 1 23.44 -3.04 19.59
CA LYS A 1 23.79 -3.58 18.27
C LYS A 1 24.13 -2.44 17.28
N TYR A 2 23.42 -1.32 17.34
CA TYR A 2 23.48 -0.24 16.34
C TYR A 2 24.19 1.05 16.81
N LYS A 3 25.10 1.01 17.78
CA LYS A 3 25.81 2.14 18.39
C LYS A 3 25.98 3.33 17.43
N GLY A 4 25.07 4.32 17.49
CA GLY A 4 25.08 5.53 16.67
C GLY A 4 24.71 5.36 15.18
N ARG A 5 24.28 4.16 14.74
CA ARG A 5 23.77 3.91 13.40
C ARG A 5 22.26 3.69 13.43
N GLY A 6 21.56 4.16 12.41
CA GLY A 6 20.15 3.89 12.24
C GLY A 6 19.90 2.41 11.97
N GLN A 7 18.71 1.93 12.35
CA GLN A 7 18.20 0.61 12.00
C GLN A 7 17.13 0.77 10.93
N SER A 8 17.13 -0.11 9.93
CA SER A 8 16.03 -0.14 8.95
C SER A 8 14.73 -0.51 9.67
N ILE A 9 13.65 0.20 9.39
CA ILE A 9 12.30 -0.14 9.86
C ILE A 9 11.82 -1.49 9.30
N LEU A 10 12.40 -1.96 8.20
CA LEU A 10 12.08 -3.22 7.53
C LEU A 10 12.87 -4.41 8.05
N GLU A 11 13.92 -4.21 8.87
CA GLU A 11 14.84 -5.29 9.29
C GLU A 11 14.14 -6.47 9.97
N LYS A 12 13.04 -6.20 10.69
CA LYS A 12 12.27 -7.25 11.39
C LYS A 12 11.12 -7.81 10.55
N LYS A 13 11.04 -7.44 9.29
CA LYS A 13 9.92 -7.76 8.40
C LYS A 13 10.32 -8.60 7.19
N LEU A 14 11.59 -8.99 7.10
CA LEU A 14 12.10 -9.74 5.96
C LEU A 14 11.29 -11.01 5.69
N ASP A 15 11.02 -11.81 6.73
CA ASP A 15 10.22 -13.04 6.61
C ASP A 15 8.80 -12.77 6.10
N ALA A 16 8.21 -11.61 6.46
CA ALA A 16 6.89 -11.23 5.97
C ALA A 16 6.93 -10.85 4.48
N PHE A 17 7.99 -10.17 4.04
CA PHE A 17 8.19 -9.86 2.62
C PHE A 17 8.46 -11.11 1.79
N ASP A 18 9.26 -12.06 2.30
CA ASP A 18 9.50 -13.34 1.64
C ASP A 18 8.18 -14.12 1.46
N SER A 19 7.34 -14.14 2.50
CA SER A 19 6.01 -14.75 2.43
C SER A 19 5.09 -14.03 1.44
N PHE A 20 5.16 -12.72 1.34
CA PHE A 20 4.40 -11.93 0.37
C PHE A 20 4.81 -12.26 -1.07
N ASP A 21 6.11 -12.36 -1.33
CA ASP A 21 6.65 -12.73 -2.65
C ASP A 21 6.22 -14.15 -3.04
N GLU A 22 6.16 -15.09 -2.08
CA GLU A 22 5.66 -16.43 -2.32
C GLU A 22 4.16 -16.43 -2.69
N VAL A 23 3.32 -15.67 -1.96
CA VAL A 23 1.89 -15.54 -2.26
C VAL A 23 1.68 -14.93 -3.64
N TRP A 24 2.46 -13.90 -3.98
CA TRP A 24 2.41 -13.27 -5.31
C TRP A 24 2.79 -14.25 -6.42
N SER A 25 3.86 -15.01 -6.23
CA SER A 25 4.30 -16.02 -7.19
C SER A 25 3.24 -17.09 -7.41
N LYS A 26 2.63 -17.60 -6.34
CA LYS A 26 1.53 -18.57 -6.40
C LYS A 26 0.31 -18.00 -7.14
N TRP A 27 0.00 -16.72 -6.95
CA TRP A 27 -1.08 -16.06 -7.68
C TRP A 27 -0.80 -16.03 -9.19
N ILE A 28 0.39 -15.62 -9.58
CA ILE A 28 0.77 -15.58 -11.00
C ILE A 28 0.73 -16.99 -11.61
N ASP A 29 1.20 -18.00 -10.90
CA ASP A 29 1.16 -19.39 -11.37
C ASP A 29 -0.27 -19.90 -11.49
N ALA A 30 -1.13 -19.63 -10.51
CA ALA A 30 -2.54 -19.97 -10.57
C ALA A 30 -3.26 -19.30 -11.77
N LEU A 31 -2.91 -18.05 -12.09
CA LEU A 31 -3.42 -17.37 -13.30
C LEU A 31 -2.92 -18.03 -14.60
N ARG A 32 -1.72 -18.58 -14.61
CA ARG A 32 -1.16 -19.31 -15.75
C ARG A 32 -1.84 -20.66 -15.91
N ASP A 33 -2.03 -21.38 -14.81
CA ASP A 33 -2.61 -22.71 -14.79
C ASP A 33 -4.11 -22.70 -15.11
N ASN A 34 -4.80 -21.61 -14.77
CA ASN A 34 -6.24 -21.45 -15.06
C ASN A 34 -6.56 -21.13 -16.53
N ARG A 35 -5.59 -21.29 -17.43
CA ARG A 35 -5.85 -21.14 -18.85
C ARG A 35 -6.74 -22.27 -19.35
N THR A 36 -7.70 -21.93 -20.20
CA THR A 36 -8.55 -22.92 -20.84
C THR A 36 -7.72 -23.88 -21.67
N ILE A 37 -7.79 -25.18 -21.38
CA ILE A 37 -7.18 -26.24 -22.16
C ILE A 37 -8.22 -26.85 -23.05
N THR A 38 -7.88 -27.00 -24.34
CA THR A 38 -8.75 -27.67 -25.32
C THR A 38 -8.18 -29.04 -25.56
N TYR A 39 -8.95 -30.07 -25.23
CA TYR A 39 -8.63 -31.46 -25.52
C TYR A 39 -9.17 -31.81 -26.89
N ILE A 40 -8.28 -32.25 -27.80
CA ILE A 40 -8.60 -32.59 -29.16
C ILE A 40 -8.31 -34.08 -29.35
N PRO A 41 -9.31 -34.93 -29.66
CA PRO A 41 -9.09 -36.31 -30.03
C PRO A 41 -8.21 -36.45 -31.28
N GLU A 42 -7.39 -37.49 -31.34
CA GLU A 42 -6.45 -37.71 -32.46
C GLU A 42 -7.14 -37.79 -33.83
N ASP A 43 -8.30 -38.42 -33.87
CA ASP A 43 -9.11 -38.60 -35.08
C ASP A 43 -9.67 -37.28 -35.65
N LEU A 44 -9.70 -36.21 -34.85
CA LEU A 44 -10.14 -34.88 -35.29
C LEU A 44 -8.96 -33.94 -35.67
N ILE A 45 -7.72 -34.40 -35.51
CA ILE A 45 -6.54 -33.61 -35.88
C ILE A 45 -6.19 -33.94 -37.33
N PRO A 46 -6.16 -32.96 -38.26
CA PRO A 46 -5.79 -33.22 -39.63
C PRO A 46 -4.34 -33.73 -39.73
N THR A 47 -4.09 -34.65 -40.62
CA THR A 47 -2.76 -35.19 -40.93
C THR A 47 -2.21 -34.58 -42.21
N ASN A 48 -0.89 -34.48 -42.30
CA ASN A 48 -0.22 -34.12 -43.55
C ASN A 48 -0.17 -35.32 -44.52
N GLU A 49 0.34 -35.11 -45.72
CA GLU A 49 0.48 -36.17 -46.75
C GLU A 49 1.35 -37.35 -46.28
N ASN A 50 2.20 -37.18 -45.30
CA ASN A 50 3.06 -38.22 -44.73
C ASN A 50 2.40 -38.96 -43.53
N GLY A 51 1.16 -38.64 -43.18
CA GLY A 51 0.47 -39.26 -42.06
C GLY A 51 0.80 -38.64 -40.66
N ASP A 52 1.61 -37.60 -40.61
CA ASP A 52 1.91 -36.93 -39.35
C ASP A 52 0.79 -35.97 -38.94
N LEU A 53 0.44 -35.96 -37.67
CA LEU A 53 -0.57 -35.05 -37.12
C LEU A 53 -0.10 -33.59 -37.21
N LEU A 54 -0.91 -32.76 -37.84
CA LEU A 54 -0.67 -31.32 -37.89
C LEU A 54 -0.88 -30.74 -36.49
N LYS A 55 0.20 -30.29 -35.85
CA LYS A 55 0.09 -29.66 -34.54
C LYS A 55 -0.54 -28.28 -34.69
N PRO A 56 -1.64 -28.00 -33.97
CA PRO A 56 -2.14 -26.64 -33.87
C PRO A 56 -1.08 -25.80 -33.16
N ASN A 57 -0.74 -24.68 -33.70
CA ASN A 57 0.24 -23.69 -33.28
C ASN A 57 1.22 -24.12 -32.16
N THR A 58 2.48 -24.35 -32.49
CA THR A 58 3.55 -24.81 -31.56
C THR A 58 3.82 -23.88 -30.38
N PHE A 59 3.35 -22.63 -30.42
CA PHE A 59 3.48 -21.65 -29.35
C PHE A 59 2.29 -21.64 -28.39
N ASP A 60 1.21 -22.37 -28.68
CA ASP A 60 0.00 -22.37 -27.88
C ASP A 60 -0.19 -23.71 -27.16
N ASN A 61 0.30 -23.80 -25.93
CA ASN A 61 0.18 -24.98 -25.06
C ASN A 61 -1.26 -25.21 -24.53
N ARG A 62 -2.26 -24.52 -25.09
CA ARG A 62 -3.68 -24.66 -24.73
C ARG A 62 -4.36 -25.84 -25.37
N TYR A 63 -3.67 -26.60 -26.20
CA TYR A 63 -4.21 -27.78 -26.85
C TYR A 63 -3.52 -29.04 -26.33
N ALA A 64 -4.32 -29.97 -25.82
CA ALA A 64 -3.86 -31.28 -25.40
C ALA A 64 -4.47 -32.35 -26.32
N LYS A 65 -3.61 -33.20 -26.83
CA LYS A 65 -4.02 -34.34 -27.65
C LYS A 65 -4.50 -35.47 -26.73
N VAL A 66 -5.66 -36.05 -27.02
CA VAL A 66 -6.22 -37.16 -26.25
C VAL A 66 -6.46 -38.34 -27.22
N GLY A 67 -6.28 -39.57 -26.72
CA GLY A 67 -6.54 -40.77 -27.51
C GLY A 67 -8.02 -40.82 -27.97
N SER A 68 -8.25 -41.35 -29.16
CA SER A 68 -9.60 -41.50 -29.70
C SER A 68 -10.39 -42.53 -28.93
N THR A 69 -11.67 -42.24 -28.71
CA THR A 69 -12.58 -43.20 -28.05
C THR A 69 -12.89 -44.35 -29.03
N THR A 70 -12.62 -45.58 -28.62
CA THR A 70 -12.90 -46.80 -29.42
C THR A 70 -14.35 -47.29 -29.33
N SER A 71 -15.21 -46.53 -28.67
CA SER A 71 -16.63 -46.91 -28.50
C SER A 71 -17.45 -46.45 -29.71
N GLU A 72 -18.14 -47.38 -30.34
CA GLU A 72 -19.02 -47.08 -31.49
C GLU A 72 -20.21 -46.16 -31.14
N THR A 73 -20.48 -45.95 -29.86
CA THR A 73 -21.63 -45.20 -29.36
C THR A 73 -21.30 -43.75 -28.99
N GLU A 74 -20.03 -43.40 -28.81
CA GLU A 74 -19.62 -42.03 -28.46
C GLU A 74 -18.77 -41.40 -29.58
N SER A 75 -19.27 -40.33 -30.15
CA SER A 75 -18.49 -39.53 -31.11
C SER A 75 -17.41 -38.76 -30.40
N SER A 76 -16.19 -38.79 -30.95
CA SER A 76 -15.07 -37.95 -30.50
C SER A 76 -15.48 -36.47 -30.49
N LYS A 77 -15.37 -35.84 -29.32
CA LYS A 77 -15.75 -34.43 -29.14
C LYS A 77 -14.55 -33.61 -28.64
N ILE A 78 -14.43 -32.41 -29.17
CA ILE A 78 -13.49 -31.42 -28.64
C ILE A 78 -14.04 -30.93 -27.30
N THR A 79 -13.29 -31.17 -26.26
CA THR A 79 -13.64 -30.73 -24.90
C THR A 79 -12.79 -29.54 -24.51
N ARG A 80 -13.41 -28.54 -23.94
CA ARG A 80 -12.73 -27.37 -23.36
C ARG A 80 -12.92 -27.38 -21.87
N GLU A 81 -11.83 -27.46 -21.14
CA GLU A 81 -11.84 -27.37 -19.69
C GLU A 81 -11.19 -26.06 -19.27
N LYS A 82 -11.88 -25.35 -18.41
CA LYS A 82 -11.38 -24.17 -17.73
C LYS A 82 -11.05 -24.57 -16.30
N GLY A 83 -9.85 -24.28 -15.84
CA GLY A 83 -9.48 -24.48 -14.45
C GLY A 83 -10.42 -23.72 -13.50
N ASP A 84 -10.67 -24.27 -12.35
CA ASP A 84 -11.40 -23.57 -11.28
C ASP A 84 -10.39 -22.66 -10.55
N PHE A 85 -10.60 -21.34 -10.66
CA PHE A 85 -9.72 -20.35 -10.07
C PHE A 85 -10.43 -19.67 -8.89
N ASP A 86 -9.99 -19.98 -7.69
CA ASP A 86 -10.43 -19.32 -6.46
C ASP A 86 -9.85 -17.92 -6.38
N TYR A 87 -10.46 -16.97 -7.08
CA TYR A 87 -10.07 -15.57 -7.08
C TYR A 87 -10.20 -14.93 -5.69
N GLU A 88 -11.26 -15.24 -4.96
CA GLU A 88 -11.51 -14.64 -3.65
C GLU A 88 -10.50 -15.11 -2.61
N GLY A 89 -10.21 -16.41 -2.56
CA GLY A 89 -9.19 -16.96 -1.66
C GLY A 89 -7.80 -16.43 -1.96
N MET A 90 -7.44 -16.32 -3.23
CA MET A 90 -6.15 -15.74 -3.65
C MET A 90 -6.05 -14.26 -3.31
N LEU A 91 -7.09 -13.47 -3.57
CA LEU A 91 -7.13 -12.05 -3.21
C LEU A 91 -7.03 -11.86 -1.70
N GLN A 92 -7.76 -12.65 -0.91
CA GLN A 92 -7.71 -12.57 0.55
C GLN A 92 -6.32 -12.94 1.09
N SER A 93 -5.68 -13.95 0.52
CA SER A 93 -4.31 -14.35 0.88
C SER A 93 -3.30 -13.26 0.59
N TYR A 94 -3.41 -12.62 -0.59
CA TYR A 94 -2.57 -11.48 -0.98
C TYR A 94 -2.72 -10.30 -0.01
N ILE A 95 -3.95 -9.92 0.32
CA ILE A 95 -4.23 -8.82 1.24
C ILE A 95 -3.70 -9.13 2.64
N THR A 96 -3.87 -10.37 3.11
CA THR A 96 -3.37 -10.79 4.43
C THR A 96 -1.85 -10.75 4.49
N ALA A 97 -1.16 -11.24 3.45
CA ALA A 97 0.30 -11.19 3.37
C ALA A 97 0.82 -9.74 3.32
N LEU A 98 0.15 -8.86 2.55
CA LEU A 98 0.47 -7.44 2.51
C LEU A 98 0.25 -6.75 3.86
N ASP A 99 -0.83 -7.08 4.56
CA ASP A 99 -1.12 -6.54 5.89
C ASP A 99 -0.03 -6.94 6.90
N LEU A 100 0.45 -8.17 6.86
CA LEU A 100 1.58 -8.62 7.69
C LEU A 100 2.88 -7.86 7.40
N CYS A 101 3.16 -7.53 6.14
CA CYS A 101 4.30 -6.70 5.77
C CYS A 101 4.19 -5.28 6.35
N LEU A 102 3.00 -4.70 6.28
CA LEU A 102 2.74 -3.32 6.68
C LEU A 102 2.43 -3.17 8.18
N GLN A 103 2.11 -4.26 8.86
CA GLN A 103 1.71 -4.27 10.28
C GLN A 103 2.72 -3.54 11.17
N GLY A 104 2.24 -2.53 11.90
CA GLY A 104 3.06 -1.69 12.79
C GLY A 104 3.98 -0.68 12.08
N LEU A 105 3.87 -0.54 10.76
CA LEU A 105 4.55 0.49 9.96
C LEU A 105 3.55 1.51 9.44
N ILE A 106 2.67 1.07 8.56
CA ILE A 106 1.68 1.89 7.87
C ILE A 106 0.39 1.09 7.79
N SER A 107 -0.75 1.73 8.02
CA SER A 107 -2.03 1.08 7.80
C SER A 107 -2.31 0.91 6.29
N PRO A 108 -2.76 -0.26 5.83
CA PRO A 108 -3.16 -0.47 4.43
C PRO A 108 -4.22 0.53 3.94
N SER A 109 -5.10 0.98 4.82
CA SER A 109 -6.12 2.02 4.52
C SER A 109 -5.49 3.35 4.12
N THR A 110 -4.35 3.73 4.72
CA THR A 110 -3.61 4.94 4.36
C THR A 110 -3.05 4.88 2.93
N LEU A 111 -2.79 3.68 2.43
CA LEU A 111 -2.32 3.44 1.07
C LEU A 111 -3.46 3.23 0.06
N GLY A 112 -4.71 3.29 0.50
CA GLY A 112 -5.87 3.04 -0.36
C GLY A 112 -6.05 1.57 -0.77
N ILE A 113 -5.39 0.63 -0.09
CA ILE A 113 -5.38 -0.81 -0.41
C ILE A 113 -6.47 -1.57 0.38
N ASP A 114 -7.22 -0.90 1.23
CA ASP A 114 -8.25 -1.53 2.04
C ASP A 114 -9.45 -1.95 1.18
N VAL A 115 -9.60 -3.26 1.00
CA VAL A 115 -10.69 -3.85 0.21
C VAL A 115 -12.04 -3.79 0.93
N LYS A 116 -12.01 -3.72 2.26
CA LYS A 116 -13.22 -3.53 3.06
C LYS A 116 -13.47 -2.05 3.23
N LYS A 117 -14.34 -1.49 2.39
CA LYS A 117 -14.90 -0.17 2.63
C LYS A 117 -15.50 -0.15 4.04
N LEU A 118 -14.85 0.57 4.93
CA LEU A 118 -15.41 0.82 6.24
C LEU A 118 -16.37 1.99 6.10
N ASP A 119 -17.65 1.70 6.26
CA ASP A 119 -18.70 2.72 6.24
C ASP A 119 -18.65 3.64 7.47
N ASN A 120 -17.66 3.44 8.35
CA ASN A 120 -17.55 4.18 9.61
C ASN A 120 -16.20 4.91 9.68
N ALA A 121 -16.26 6.24 9.73
CA ALA A 121 -15.11 7.12 9.85
C ALA A 121 -14.26 6.84 11.11
N ASP A 122 -14.87 6.40 12.21
CA ASP A 122 -14.16 6.11 13.45
C ASP A 122 -13.31 4.86 13.33
N ALA A 123 -13.79 3.82 12.65
CA ALA A 123 -13.02 2.61 12.39
C ALA A 123 -11.83 2.90 11.44
N GLN A 124 -11.99 3.82 10.50
CA GLN A 124 -10.91 4.25 9.62
C GLN A 124 -9.84 5.02 10.40
N ARG A 125 -10.25 5.93 11.30
CA ARG A 125 -9.32 6.66 12.19
C ARG A 125 -8.53 5.72 13.11
N GLU A 126 -9.17 4.68 13.64
CA GLU A 126 -8.48 3.68 14.46
C GLU A 126 -7.39 2.95 13.66
N LYS A 127 -7.67 2.58 12.42
CA LYS A 127 -6.68 1.95 11.54
C LYS A 127 -5.51 2.88 11.23
N GLU A 128 -5.77 4.17 11.07
CA GLU A 128 -4.74 5.17 10.77
C GLU A 128 -3.82 5.49 11.97
N LYS A 129 -4.23 5.17 13.21
CA LYS A 129 -3.42 5.39 14.41
C LYS A 129 -2.03 4.76 14.33
N ALA A 130 -1.91 3.58 13.72
CA ALA A 130 -0.61 2.92 13.55
C ALA A 130 0.33 3.75 12.66
N THR A 131 -0.20 4.32 11.58
CA THR A 131 0.54 5.22 10.68
C THR A 131 0.96 6.49 11.39
N GLN A 132 0.05 7.11 12.15
CA GLN A 132 0.32 8.33 12.90
C GLN A 132 1.38 8.10 13.98
N TYR A 133 1.33 6.96 14.68
CA TYR A 133 2.32 6.59 15.67
C TYR A 133 3.71 6.40 15.08
N THR A 134 3.80 5.73 13.94
CA THR A 134 5.06 5.54 13.23
C THR A 134 5.61 6.87 12.72
N ARG A 135 4.74 7.72 12.15
CA ARG A 135 5.08 9.07 11.73
C ARG A 135 5.63 9.90 12.91
N GLY A 136 4.94 9.89 14.06
CA GLY A 136 5.36 10.61 15.24
C GLY A 136 6.77 10.23 15.67
N LYS A 137 7.09 8.94 15.72
CA LYS A 137 8.46 8.46 16.05
C LYS A 137 9.53 8.98 15.08
N VAL A 138 9.20 9.07 13.80
CA VAL A 138 10.13 9.60 12.79
C VAL A 138 10.31 11.11 12.98
N ILE A 139 9.21 11.83 13.20
CA ILE A 139 9.22 13.28 13.45
C ILE A 139 10.07 13.61 14.66
N ASP A 140 9.90 12.93 15.80
CA ASP A 140 10.67 13.14 17.02
C ASP A 140 12.20 13.11 16.80
N VAL A 141 12.63 12.29 15.85
CA VAL A 141 14.05 12.20 15.47
C VAL A 141 14.42 13.32 14.51
N LEU A 142 13.59 13.59 13.50
CA LEU A 142 13.86 14.60 12.46
C LEU A 142 13.88 16.02 13.04
N GLU A 143 13.01 16.34 13.98
CA GLU A 143 13.01 17.63 14.70
C GLU A 143 14.34 17.94 15.39
N LYS A 144 15.05 16.90 15.81
CA LYS A 144 16.36 17.04 16.47
C LYS A 144 17.52 17.07 15.48
N VAL A 145 17.37 16.39 14.34
CA VAL A 145 18.47 16.18 13.39
C VAL A 145 18.49 17.25 12.31
N ILE A 146 17.33 17.62 11.75
CA ILE A 146 17.26 18.59 10.65
C ILE A 146 17.83 19.96 11.03
N PRO A 147 17.48 20.57 12.18
CA PRO A 147 18.06 21.86 12.55
C PRO A 147 19.59 21.83 12.65
N LYS A 148 20.13 20.73 13.18
CA LYS A 148 21.60 20.55 13.27
C LYS A 148 22.21 20.42 11.88
N LEU A 149 21.58 19.65 11.00
CA LEU A 149 22.04 19.48 9.62
C LEU A 149 22.06 20.82 8.87
N VAL A 150 20.97 21.58 8.94
CA VAL A 150 20.87 22.91 8.32
C VAL A 150 21.93 23.85 8.86
N THR A 151 22.11 23.89 10.17
CA THR A 151 23.15 24.72 10.81
C THR A 151 24.56 24.36 10.34
N ILE A 152 24.86 23.07 10.20
CA ILE A 152 26.17 22.60 9.71
C ILE A 152 26.33 22.97 8.24
N CYS A 153 25.30 22.77 7.41
CA CYS A 153 25.35 23.14 5.99
C CYS A 153 25.63 24.64 5.80
N LEU A 154 24.94 25.51 6.56
CA LEU A 154 25.13 26.96 6.49
C LEU A 154 26.55 27.38 6.93
N LYS A 155 27.05 26.80 8.03
CA LYS A 155 28.44 27.07 8.49
C LYS A 155 29.48 26.60 7.48
N THR A 156 29.24 25.42 6.85
CA THR A 156 30.14 24.88 5.82
C THR A 156 30.12 25.76 4.57
N TYR A 157 28.96 26.28 4.20
CA TYR A 157 28.82 27.23 3.10
C TYR A 157 29.59 28.52 3.34
N ASP A 158 29.48 29.11 4.54
CA ASP A 158 30.27 30.30 4.90
C ASP A 158 31.77 30.05 4.79
N LEU A 159 32.25 28.93 5.33
CA LEU A 159 33.66 28.55 5.25
C LEU A 159 34.14 28.37 3.81
N ALA A 160 33.31 27.76 2.94
CA ALA A 160 33.58 27.62 1.50
C ALA A 160 33.69 28.99 0.81
N GLN A 161 32.92 29.98 1.26
CA GLN A 161 32.98 31.37 0.81
C GLN A 161 34.11 32.19 1.47
N LYS A 162 34.98 31.56 2.28
CA LYS A 162 36.04 32.22 3.05
C LYS A 162 35.51 33.29 4.01
N LYS A 163 34.28 33.13 4.49
CA LYS A 163 33.65 33.98 5.50
C LYS A 163 33.75 33.34 6.88
N THR A 164 33.68 34.12 7.93
CA THR A 164 33.57 33.60 9.29
C THR A 164 32.17 32.94 9.43
N ALA A 165 32.15 31.72 9.96
CA ALA A 165 30.90 30.99 10.17
C ALA A 165 29.92 31.76 11.07
N GLY A 166 28.72 32.02 10.59
CA GLY A 166 27.66 32.70 11.33
C GLY A 166 27.10 31.86 12.48
N LYS A 167 26.38 32.53 13.37
CA LYS A 167 25.52 31.84 14.36
C LYS A 167 24.16 31.61 13.70
N TYR A 168 23.81 30.35 13.45
CA TYR A 168 22.55 29.96 12.83
C TYR A 168 21.71 29.17 13.83
N GLU A 169 20.45 29.53 13.93
CA GLU A 169 19.42 28.77 14.63
C GLU A 169 18.37 28.41 13.60
N ALA A 170 18.10 27.14 13.48
CA ALA A 170 17.07 26.59 12.59
C ALA A 170 16.03 25.86 13.43
N THR A 171 14.77 26.05 13.08
CA THR A 171 13.65 25.30 13.64
C THR A 171 12.94 24.58 12.50
N VAL A 172 12.35 23.46 12.81
CA VAL A 172 11.55 22.66 11.86
C VAL A 172 10.19 22.44 12.49
N ASP A 173 9.16 22.69 11.72
CA ASP A 173 7.78 22.41 12.09
C ASP A 173 7.18 21.42 11.08
N PHE A 174 6.64 20.32 11.57
CA PHE A 174 5.95 19.31 10.76
C PHE A 174 4.46 19.49 10.93
N LYS A 175 3.80 19.94 9.84
CA LYS A 175 2.34 20.04 9.83
C LYS A 175 1.68 18.71 10.15
N GLU A 176 0.50 18.75 10.74
CA GLU A 176 -0.29 17.56 11.01
C GLU A 176 -0.62 16.79 9.73
N TYR A 177 -0.63 15.45 9.82
CA TYR A 177 -0.86 14.58 8.66
C TYR A 177 -2.30 14.64 8.13
N ALA A 178 -3.25 14.78 9.03
CA ALA A 178 -4.66 14.89 8.70
C ALA A 178 -5.23 16.12 9.41
N ASN A 179 -5.59 17.12 8.64
CA ASN A 179 -6.53 18.12 9.14
C ASN A 179 -7.87 17.38 9.35
N PRO A 180 -8.42 17.36 10.57
CA PRO A 180 -9.79 16.92 10.75
C PRO A 180 -10.67 17.72 9.77
N SER A 181 -11.71 17.10 9.22
CA SER A 181 -12.64 17.84 8.37
C SER A 181 -13.14 19.06 9.13
N PHE A 182 -13.40 20.15 8.43
CA PHE A 182 -13.90 21.38 9.05
C PHE A 182 -15.07 21.09 10.01
N GLU A 183 -15.99 20.22 9.60
CA GLU A 183 -17.11 19.75 10.41
C GLU A 183 -16.69 19.04 11.71
N ALA A 184 -15.71 18.16 11.64
CA ALA A 184 -15.20 17.47 12.82
C ALA A 184 -14.46 18.42 13.78
N THR A 185 -13.79 19.42 13.25
CA THR A 185 -13.14 20.47 14.05
C THR A 185 -14.18 21.32 14.73
N VAL A 186 -15.21 21.78 14.02
CA VAL A 186 -16.33 22.57 14.56
C VAL A 186 -17.07 21.75 15.61
N GLU A 187 -17.33 20.48 15.38
CA GLU A 187 -18.01 19.60 16.34
C GLU A 187 -17.18 19.42 17.63
N THR A 188 -15.86 19.21 17.49
CA THR A 188 -14.96 19.08 18.64
C THR A 188 -14.91 20.36 19.46
N VAL A 189 -14.79 21.50 18.79
CA VAL A 189 -14.78 22.82 19.43
C VAL A 189 -16.13 23.15 20.05
N SER A 190 -17.24 22.80 19.41
CA SER A 190 -18.58 23.01 19.95
C SER A 190 -18.83 22.16 21.21
N LYS A 191 -18.32 20.93 21.26
CA LYS A 191 -18.36 20.06 22.45
C LYS A 191 -17.46 20.54 23.59
N ALA A 192 -16.35 21.19 23.27
CA ALA A 192 -15.42 21.76 24.27
C ALA A 192 -15.96 23.04 24.94
N ARG A 193 -17.03 23.65 24.41
CA ARG A 193 -17.55 24.95 24.83
C ARG A 193 -18.79 24.94 25.72
N PRO A 194 -19.70 23.94 25.73
CA PRO A 194 -20.91 24.02 26.53
C PRO A 194 -20.60 23.84 28.02
N GLY A 195 -20.66 24.93 28.76
CA GLY A 195 -20.74 24.95 30.23
C GLY A 195 -19.42 25.04 31.01
N GLN A 196 -18.30 24.70 30.46
CA GLN A 196 -16.95 24.93 31.01
C GLN A 196 -16.06 25.43 29.89
N ASN A 197 -15.60 26.68 30.00
CA ASN A 197 -14.69 27.25 28.99
C ASN A 197 -13.31 26.53 29.03
N VAL A 198 -13.24 25.37 28.38
CA VAL A 198 -12.01 24.58 28.25
C VAL A 198 -11.05 25.22 27.24
N MET A 199 -11.57 26.10 26.35
CA MET A 199 -10.78 26.73 25.29
C MET A 199 -11.10 28.22 25.19
N SER A 200 -10.05 29.07 25.05
CA SER A 200 -10.22 30.51 24.81
C SER A 200 -10.83 30.76 23.42
N ILE A 201 -11.45 31.94 23.23
CA ILE A 201 -12.03 32.33 21.94
C ILE A 201 -10.94 32.36 20.87
N GLU A 202 -9.80 32.97 21.14
CA GLU A 202 -8.65 33.02 20.21
C GLU A 202 -8.21 31.63 19.78
N LYS A 203 -8.07 30.71 20.72
CA LYS A 203 -7.66 29.34 20.42
C LYS A 203 -8.74 28.56 19.67
N THR A 204 -9.99 28.92 19.87
CA THR A 204 -11.13 28.37 19.12
C THR A 204 -11.04 28.78 17.66
N VAL A 205 -10.86 30.06 17.38
CA VAL A 205 -10.71 30.63 16.02
C VAL A 205 -9.48 30.04 15.35
N ASP A 206 -8.38 29.97 16.05
CA ASP A 206 -7.12 29.37 15.54
C ASP A 206 -7.28 27.89 15.19
N THR A 207 -8.04 27.14 16.00
CA THR A 207 -8.28 25.70 15.75
C THR A 207 -9.23 25.46 14.56
N ILE A 208 -10.21 26.34 14.35
CA ILE A 208 -11.19 26.21 13.25
C ILE A 208 -10.60 26.68 11.93
N TYR A 209 -9.96 27.84 11.92
CA TYR A 209 -9.51 28.51 10.72
C TYR A 209 -8.01 28.35 10.43
N GLY A 210 -7.22 27.99 11.43
CA GLY A 210 -5.78 27.75 11.27
C GLY A 210 -5.05 28.91 10.59
N ASP A 211 -4.27 28.58 9.57
CA ASP A 211 -3.52 29.56 8.74
C ASP A 211 -4.38 30.19 7.63
N SER A 212 -5.68 29.90 7.57
CA SER A 212 -6.57 30.38 6.50
C SER A 212 -6.95 31.85 6.65
N LEU A 213 -6.85 32.41 7.84
CA LEU A 213 -7.10 33.81 8.14
C LEU A 213 -5.83 34.52 8.59
N THR A 214 -5.70 35.78 8.19
CA THR A 214 -4.65 36.66 8.70
C THR A 214 -4.90 37.03 10.17
N LYS A 215 -3.87 37.51 10.87
CA LYS A 215 -4.02 37.91 12.28
C LYS A 215 -5.07 38.99 12.49
N GLU A 216 -5.22 39.91 11.53
CA GLU A 216 -6.18 41.00 11.59
C GLU A 216 -7.62 40.49 11.41
N GLU A 217 -7.84 39.54 10.53
CA GLU A 217 -9.15 38.88 10.31
C GLU A 217 -9.58 37.95 11.46
N LYS A 218 -8.63 37.49 12.29
CA LYS A 218 -8.92 36.69 13.48
C LYS A 218 -9.29 37.52 14.71
N GLU A 219 -8.94 38.82 14.70
CA GLU A 219 -9.24 39.76 15.77
C GLU A 219 -10.56 40.50 15.58
N GLU A 220 -11.11 40.53 14.35
CA GLU A 220 -12.48 40.98 14.03
C GLU A 220 -13.53 39.89 14.36
#